data_5050116531b5f6a2c10b7a8e00ef4907
#
_entry.id   5050116531b5f6a2c10b7a8e00ef4907
#
_cell.length_a   1.000
_cell.length_b   1.000
_cell.length_c   1.000
_cell.angle_alpha   90.00
_cell.angle_beta   90.00
_cell.angle_gamma   90.00
#
_symmetry.space_group_name_H-M   'P 1'
#
loop_
_entity.id
_entity.type
_entity.pdbx_description
1 polymer ?
#
loop_
_entity_poly.entity_id
_entity_poly.type
_entity_poly.pdbx_seq_one_letter_code
_entity_poly.pdbx_strand_id
1 'polypeptide(L)'
;MNRRGFLKSAGWGLAAMGVLGTSAQTSSVNETKANKRSFKLGCAGYTFVRYDLDKSLEMMHRVNVRQMSLKDFHLPINANDEKIQEVLTKFKSCNITPYGVGPIYMRSETEVNSAFQYAKKVGVKLVVAVPNYELLPLVEKKVKEYDFKVAIHIHGPDIAIFPHAADVWEHVKNLDERIGICHDIGHTVRLG
;
A
#
# COMPACT_ATOMS: atom_id res chain seq x y z
N MET A 1 14.39 -6.30 -30.32
CA MET A 1 15.54 -7.03 -29.71
C MET A 1 14.97 -8.05 -28.72
N ASN A 2 15.27 -9.34 -28.90
CA ASN A 2 14.65 -10.42 -28.13
C ASN A 2 15.42 -10.61 -26.80
N ARG A 3 14.71 -10.76 -25.67
CA ARG A 3 15.28 -10.89 -24.29
C ARG A 3 16.34 -12.00 -24.15
N ARG A 4 16.35 -12.98 -25.03
CA ARG A 4 17.35 -14.09 -25.07
C ARG A 4 18.70 -13.70 -25.69
N GLY A 5 18.79 -12.57 -26.41
CA GLY A 5 20.02 -12.09 -27.04
C GLY A 5 20.94 -11.32 -26.10
N PHE A 6 20.37 -10.72 -25.04
CA PHE A 6 21.13 -9.91 -24.09
C PHE A 6 22.04 -10.77 -23.16
N LEU A 7 21.66 -11.99 -22.86
CA LEU A 7 22.42 -12.87 -21.96
C LEU A 7 23.57 -13.63 -22.63
N LYS A 8 23.71 -13.57 -23.96
CA LYS A 8 24.79 -14.29 -24.69
C LYS A 8 26.04 -13.46 -24.96
N SER A 9 26.01 -12.13 -24.72
CA SER A 9 27.13 -11.23 -24.99
C SER A 9 28.03 -10.92 -23.80
N ALA A 10 27.76 -11.50 -22.62
CA ALA A 10 28.54 -11.23 -21.40
C ALA A 10 29.56 -12.33 -21.03
N GLY A 11 29.87 -13.25 -21.92
CA GLY A 11 30.65 -14.43 -21.57
C GLY A 11 31.79 -14.79 -22.51
N TRP A 12 32.61 -13.82 -22.97
CA TRP A 12 33.89 -14.19 -23.61
C TRP A 12 34.92 -13.06 -23.42
N GLY A 13 35.87 -13.31 -22.54
CA GLY A 13 37.03 -12.45 -22.40
C GLY A 13 37.75 -12.62 -21.05
N LEU A 14 38.48 -13.69 -20.86
CA LEU A 14 39.68 -13.72 -20.00
C LEU A 14 40.37 -15.08 -20.12
N ALA A 15 41.36 -15.15 -21.00
CA ALA A 15 42.46 -16.08 -20.90
C ALA A 15 43.71 -15.35 -21.39
N ALA A 16 44.62 -15.00 -20.48
CA ALA A 16 46.04 -15.26 -20.61
C ALA A 16 46.89 -14.38 -19.67
N MET A 17 47.71 -15.08 -18.90
CA MET A 17 49.08 -14.76 -18.48
C MET A 17 49.34 -13.85 -17.28
N GLY A 18 50.15 -14.45 -16.36
CA GLY A 18 51.10 -13.74 -15.54
C GLY A 18 51.20 -14.25 -14.11
N VAL A 19 51.99 -15.31 -13.89
CA VAL A 19 52.52 -15.70 -12.57
C VAL A 19 53.56 -14.66 -12.16
N LEU A 20 53.34 -13.99 -11.02
CA LEU A 20 54.40 -13.58 -10.08
C LEU A 20 53.73 -13.03 -8.79
N GLY A 21 54.21 -13.58 -7.69
CA GLY A 21 53.64 -13.44 -6.35
C GLY A 21 53.55 -12.02 -5.82
N THR A 22 52.65 -11.87 -4.88
CA THR A 22 52.88 -11.23 -3.57
C THR A 22 51.52 -10.96 -2.88
N SER A 23 51.51 -11.27 -1.60
CA SER A 23 50.59 -10.75 -0.58
C SER A 23 49.06 -10.83 -0.88
N ALA A 24 48.43 -11.79 -0.26
CA ALA A 24 46.98 -11.85 -0.06
C ALA A 24 46.53 -10.56 0.64
N GLN A 25 46.13 -9.59 -0.14
CA GLN A 25 45.29 -8.52 0.33
C GLN A 25 43.84 -9.05 0.34
N THR A 26 43.38 -9.41 1.52
CA THR A 26 41.95 -9.68 1.74
C THR A 26 41.21 -8.42 1.35
N SER A 27 40.69 -8.41 0.13
CA SER A 27 39.70 -7.43 -0.30
C SER A 27 38.52 -7.62 0.62
N SER A 28 38.40 -6.72 1.63
CA SER A 28 37.17 -6.55 2.35
C SER A 28 36.10 -6.28 1.30
N VAL A 29 35.21 -7.26 1.13
CA VAL A 29 33.96 -7.07 0.41
C VAL A 29 33.28 -5.90 1.13
N ASN A 30 33.38 -4.72 0.54
CA ASN A 30 32.56 -3.59 0.97
C ASN A 30 31.11 -4.08 0.90
N GLU A 31 30.53 -4.39 2.06
CA GLU A 31 29.09 -4.48 2.19
C GLU A 31 28.53 -3.19 1.61
N THR A 32 27.99 -3.31 0.40
CA THR A 32 27.23 -2.23 -0.22
C THR A 32 26.15 -1.86 0.81
N LYS A 33 26.29 -0.69 1.44
CA LYS A 33 25.29 -0.12 2.33
C LYS A 33 23.95 -0.30 1.66
N ALA A 34 23.13 -1.21 2.18
CA ALA A 34 21.80 -1.49 1.65
C ALA A 34 21.11 -0.14 1.52
N ASN A 35 20.81 0.26 0.28
CA ASN A 35 20.23 1.55 -0.03
C ASN A 35 18.93 1.66 0.77
N LYS A 36 18.94 2.46 1.85
CA LYS A 36 17.83 2.58 2.79
C LYS A 36 16.65 3.09 1.98
N ARG A 37 15.72 2.19 1.63
CA ARG A 37 14.55 2.54 0.81
C ARG A 37 13.87 3.75 1.43
N SER A 38 13.63 4.78 0.64
CA SER A 38 12.97 6.02 1.08
C SER A 38 11.47 5.84 1.36
N PHE A 39 10.91 4.67 1.05
CA PHE A 39 9.50 4.34 1.25
C PHE A 39 9.33 2.92 1.82
N LYS A 40 8.18 2.69 2.47
CA LYS A 40 7.78 1.38 2.97
C LYS A 40 6.93 0.67 1.93
N LEU A 41 7.24 -0.59 1.64
CA LEU A 41 6.45 -1.43 0.76
C LEU A 41 5.33 -2.10 1.56
N GLY A 42 4.11 -1.98 1.07
CA GLY A 42 2.92 -2.65 1.62
C GLY A 42 2.12 -3.33 0.52
N CYS A 43 1.22 -4.22 0.91
CA CYS A 43 0.26 -4.84 0.01
C CYS A 43 -1.14 -4.30 0.29
N ALA A 44 -1.88 -3.97 -0.76
CA ALA A 44 -3.29 -3.66 -0.62
C ALA A 44 -4.09 -4.93 -0.30
N GLY A 45 -4.94 -4.91 0.71
CA GLY A 45 -5.78 -6.05 1.08
C GLY A 45 -6.63 -6.56 -0.07
N TYR A 46 -7.04 -5.69 -0.99
CA TYR A 46 -7.81 -6.07 -2.17
C TYR A 46 -7.10 -7.10 -3.07
N THR A 47 -5.77 -7.15 -3.05
CA THR A 47 -4.97 -8.18 -3.73
C THR A 47 -5.43 -9.59 -3.38
N PHE A 48 -5.95 -9.76 -2.17
CA PHE A 48 -6.36 -11.05 -1.61
C PHE A 48 -7.87 -11.28 -1.60
N VAL A 49 -8.63 -10.62 -2.47
CA VAL A 49 -10.10 -10.69 -2.51
C VAL A 49 -10.66 -12.12 -2.64
N ARG A 50 -9.87 -13.06 -3.14
CA ARG A 50 -10.26 -14.47 -3.32
C ARG A 50 -9.73 -15.41 -2.22
N TYR A 51 -9.10 -14.85 -1.19
CA TYR A 51 -8.47 -15.63 -0.12
C TYR A 51 -8.95 -15.12 1.23
N ASP A 52 -9.07 -16.05 2.19
CA ASP A 52 -9.29 -15.68 3.58
C ASP A 52 -8.07 -14.96 4.18
N LEU A 53 -8.22 -14.45 5.40
CA LEU A 53 -7.16 -13.70 6.05
C LEU A 53 -5.93 -14.56 6.32
N ASP A 54 -6.11 -15.80 6.79
CA ASP A 54 -4.99 -16.66 7.17
C ASP A 54 -4.12 -16.99 5.96
N LYS A 55 -4.75 -17.32 4.82
CA LYS A 55 -4.06 -17.56 3.57
C LYS A 55 -3.38 -16.30 3.04
N SER A 56 -4.03 -15.16 3.17
CA SER A 56 -3.47 -13.86 2.78
C SER A 56 -2.20 -13.53 3.58
N LEU A 57 -2.22 -13.74 4.88
CA LEU A 57 -1.06 -13.50 5.75
C LEU A 57 0.09 -14.49 5.44
N GLU A 58 -0.23 -15.77 5.16
CA GLU A 58 0.77 -16.74 4.69
C GLU A 58 1.47 -16.26 3.39
N MET A 59 0.68 -15.83 2.41
CA MET A 59 1.20 -15.33 1.13
C MET A 59 2.08 -14.08 1.33
N MET A 60 1.66 -13.15 2.19
CA MET A 60 2.44 -11.99 2.57
C MET A 60 3.79 -12.38 3.19
N HIS A 61 3.77 -13.37 4.07
CA HIS A 61 4.99 -13.88 4.70
C HIS A 61 5.97 -14.45 3.66
N ARG A 62 5.48 -15.22 2.68
CA ARG A 62 6.30 -15.82 1.61
C ARG A 62 7.02 -14.78 0.75
N VAL A 63 6.40 -13.63 0.48
CA VAL A 63 7.00 -12.54 -0.32
C VAL A 63 7.74 -11.53 0.55
N ASN A 64 7.85 -11.76 1.85
CA ASN A 64 8.51 -10.90 2.82
C ASN A 64 8.00 -9.44 2.83
N VAL A 65 6.70 -9.23 2.58
CA VAL A 65 6.04 -7.93 2.74
C VAL A 65 5.36 -7.91 4.10
N ARG A 66 5.62 -6.87 4.90
CA ARG A 66 5.23 -6.80 6.31
C ARG A 66 4.18 -5.74 6.62
N GLN A 67 3.61 -5.13 5.59
CA GLN A 67 2.55 -4.13 5.75
C GLN A 67 1.39 -4.44 4.81
N MET A 68 0.15 -4.34 5.31
CA MET A 68 -1.06 -4.63 4.56
C MET A 68 -2.15 -3.62 4.91
N SER A 69 -2.89 -3.10 3.93
CA SER A 69 -4.16 -2.42 4.23
C SER A 69 -5.27 -3.43 4.43
N LEU A 70 -6.17 -3.16 5.40
CA LEU A 70 -7.32 -4.02 5.65
C LEU A 70 -8.47 -3.67 4.71
N LYS A 71 -9.13 -4.71 4.19
CA LYS A 71 -10.34 -4.61 3.39
C LYS A 71 -11.52 -5.29 4.12
N ASP A 72 -12.72 -4.85 3.86
CA ASP A 72 -13.96 -5.25 4.54
C ASP A 72 -14.27 -6.76 4.47
N PHE A 73 -13.83 -7.46 3.44
CA PHE A 73 -13.99 -8.91 3.36
C PHE A 73 -13.03 -9.70 4.28
N HIS A 74 -11.96 -9.07 4.78
CA HIS A 74 -11.11 -9.66 5.83
C HIS A 74 -11.51 -9.21 7.23
N LEU A 75 -11.99 -7.97 7.37
CA LEU A 75 -12.48 -7.41 8.61
C LEU A 75 -13.63 -6.44 8.30
N PRO A 76 -14.90 -6.85 8.50
CA PRO A 76 -16.06 -6.01 8.24
C PRO A 76 -16.01 -4.68 9.00
N ILE A 77 -16.49 -3.61 8.38
CA ILE A 77 -16.50 -2.25 8.99
C ILE A 77 -17.32 -2.21 10.28
N ASN A 78 -18.37 -3.03 10.35
CA ASN A 78 -19.25 -3.16 11.51
C ASN A 78 -18.82 -4.29 12.48
N ALA A 79 -17.61 -4.81 12.36
CA ALA A 79 -17.08 -5.83 13.27
C ALA A 79 -17.09 -5.33 14.72
N ASN A 80 -17.45 -6.22 15.65
CA ASN A 80 -17.32 -5.95 17.07
C ASN A 80 -15.85 -5.96 17.53
N ASP A 81 -15.61 -5.52 18.75
CA ASP A 81 -14.26 -5.36 19.26
C ASP A 81 -13.53 -6.71 19.40
N GLU A 82 -14.23 -7.79 19.72
CA GLU A 82 -13.68 -9.15 19.80
C GLU A 82 -13.14 -9.61 18.45
N LYS A 83 -13.91 -9.40 17.38
CA LYS A 83 -13.48 -9.75 16.01
C LYS A 83 -12.30 -8.91 15.55
N ILE A 84 -12.29 -7.65 15.89
CA ILE A 84 -11.15 -6.76 15.60
C ILE A 84 -9.89 -7.28 16.29
N GLN A 85 -9.96 -7.62 17.59
CA GLN A 85 -8.83 -8.15 18.34
C GLN A 85 -8.34 -9.50 17.82
N GLU A 86 -9.26 -10.41 17.43
CA GLU A 86 -8.91 -11.67 16.77
C GLU A 86 -8.04 -11.41 15.53
N VAL A 87 -8.52 -10.54 14.64
CA VAL A 87 -7.83 -10.22 13.39
C VAL A 87 -6.47 -9.55 13.67
N LEU A 88 -6.40 -8.59 14.58
CA LEU A 88 -5.14 -7.92 14.94
C LEU A 88 -4.13 -8.89 15.57
N THR A 89 -4.61 -9.88 16.33
CA THR A 89 -3.77 -10.95 16.89
C THR A 89 -3.15 -11.80 15.78
N LYS A 90 -3.92 -12.15 14.74
CA LYS A 90 -3.39 -12.86 13.54
C LYS A 90 -2.32 -12.05 12.82
N PHE A 91 -2.55 -10.76 12.62
CA PHE A 91 -1.54 -9.87 12.03
C PHE A 91 -0.25 -9.87 12.84
N LYS A 92 -0.36 -9.74 14.16
CA LYS A 92 0.78 -9.73 15.07
C LYS A 92 1.55 -11.05 15.06
N SER A 93 0.85 -12.19 15.08
CA SER A 93 1.49 -13.51 15.04
C SER A 93 2.28 -13.77 13.76
N CYS A 94 1.86 -13.17 12.64
CA CYS A 94 2.58 -13.23 11.36
C CYS A 94 3.64 -12.14 11.17
N ASN A 95 3.86 -11.26 12.17
CA ASN A 95 4.74 -10.09 12.07
C ASN A 95 4.38 -9.20 10.86
N ILE A 96 3.08 -8.99 10.63
CA ILE A 96 2.53 -8.10 9.62
C ILE A 96 1.79 -6.97 10.34
N THR A 97 1.97 -5.73 9.87
CA THR A 97 1.35 -4.55 10.47
C THR A 97 0.26 -4.02 9.55
N PRO A 98 -0.98 -3.84 10.02
CA PRO A 98 -1.97 -3.08 9.27
C PRO A 98 -1.52 -1.60 9.20
N TYR A 99 -1.48 -1.02 7.99
CA TYR A 99 -1.07 0.38 7.82
C TYR A 99 -2.23 1.31 7.50
N GLY A 100 -3.36 0.76 7.12
CA GLY A 100 -4.55 1.52 6.75
C GLY A 100 -5.75 0.60 6.51
N VAL A 101 -6.89 1.21 6.26
CA VAL A 101 -8.15 0.52 5.91
C VAL A 101 -8.68 1.04 4.56
N GLY A 102 -9.37 0.20 3.82
CA GLY A 102 -10.02 0.60 2.57
C GLY A 102 -9.50 -0.11 1.31
N PRO A 103 -9.95 0.32 0.12
CA PRO A 103 -10.84 1.48 -0.14
C PRO A 103 -12.24 1.32 0.47
N ILE A 104 -12.73 2.41 1.09
CA ILE A 104 -14.07 2.49 1.68
C ILE A 104 -14.88 3.53 0.91
N TYR A 105 -16.00 3.12 0.34
CA TYR A 105 -16.98 4.03 -0.24
C TYR A 105 -17.73 4.77 0.87
N MET A 106 -17.94 6.08 0.68
CA MET A 106 -18.64 6.95 1.63
C MET A 106 -19.69 7.74 0.88
N ARG A 107 -20.92 7.27 0.91
CA ARG A 107 -22.08 7.84 0.19
C ARG A 107 -23.02 8.63 1.11
N SER A 108 -22.76 8.59 2.42
CA SER A 108 -23.53 9.27 3.45
C SER A 108 -22.64 9.71 4.61
N GLU A 109 -23.13 10.66 5.41
CA GLU A 109 -22.45 11.08 6.65
C GLU A 109 -22.23 9.92 7.63
N THR A 110 -23.18 8.99 7.69
CA THR A 110 -23.08 7.79 8.53
C THR A 110 -21.90 6.93 8.09
N GLU A 111 -21.71 6.73 6.77
CA GLU A 111 -20.59 5.94 6.26
C GLU A 111 -19.26 6.63 6.50
N VAL A 112 -19.18 7.96 6.38
CA VAL A 112 -17.98 8.72 6.77
C VAL A 112 -17.66 8.50 8.25
N ASN A 113 -18.63 8.70 9.14
CA ASN A 113 -18.43 8.51 10.57
C ASN A 113 -17.98 7.08 10.90
N SER A 114 -18.63 6.07 10.31
CA SER A 114 -18.33 4.66 10.52
C SER A 114 -16.91 4.31 10.08
N ALA A 115 -16.44 4.84 8.94
CA ALA A 115 -15.10 4.58 8.43
C ALA A 115 -14.01 5.11 9.37
N PHE A 116 -14.18 6.31 9.94
CA PHE A 116 -13.22 6.88 10.88
C PHE A 116 -13.23 6.14 12.23
N GLN A 117 -14.42 5.77 12.74
CA GLN A 117 -14.53 4.96 13.95
C GLN A 117 -13.89 3.58 13.76
N TYR A 118 -14.13 2.94 12.62
CA TYR A 118 -13.52 1.65 12.26
C TYR A 118 -11.99 1.76 12.22
N ALA A 119 -11.43 2.74 11.52
CA ALA A 119 -9.99 2.96 11.47
C ALA A 119 -9.39 3.17 12.87
N LYS A 120 -10.09 3.93 13.75
CA LYS A 120 -9.70 4.13 15.15
C LYS A 120 -9.68 2.83 15.93
N LYS A 121 -10.71 1.99 15.81
CA LYS A 121 -10.80 0.67 16.49
C LYS A 121 -9.71 -0.27 16.01
N VAL A 122 -9.39 -0.28 14.72
CA VAL A 122 -8.28 -1.04 14.13
C VAL A 122 -6.90 -0.51 14.57
N GLY A 123 -6.83 0.73 15.03
CA GLY A 123 -5.58 1.36 15.46
C GLY A 123 -4.72 1.88 14.32
N VAL A 124 -5.31 2.20 13.16
CA VAL A 124 -4.61 2.78 12.02
C VAL A 124 -4.98 4.25 11.82
N LYS A 125 -4.08 5.01 11.22
CA LYS A 125 -4.27 6.45 10.96
C LYS A 125 -4.43 6.79 9.47
N LEU A 126 -4.58 5.79 8.61
CA LEU A 126 -4.80 5.99 7.17
C LEU A 126 -6.10 5.32 6.74
N VAL A 127 -6.96 6.11 6.14
CA VAL A 127 -8.17 5.64 5.46
C VAL A 127 -8.02 5.86 3.96
N VAL A 128 -8.03 4.79 3.19
CA VAL A 128 -8.21 4.87 1.73
C VAL A 128 -9.69 4.99 1.48
N ALA A 129 -10.13 6.09 0.86
CA ALA A 129 -11.52 6.50 0.83
C ALA A 129 -12.01 6.83 -0.58
N VAL A 130 -13.31 6.67 -0.79
CA VAL A 130 -14.04 7.09 -1.99
C VAL A 130 -15.31 7.82 -1.52
N PRO A 131 -15.19 9.04 -0.98
CA PRO A 131 -16.34 9.81 -0.58
C PRO A 131 -17.06 10.41 -1.80
N ASN A 132 -18.38 10.58 -1.73
CA ASN A 132 -19.05 11.50 -2.64
C ASN A 132 -18.47 12.91 -2.48
N TYR A 133 -18.47 13.70 -3.53
CA TYR A 133 -17.88 15.06 -3.55
C TYR A 133 -18.46 15.97 -2.45
N GLU A 134 -19.76 15.92 -2.23
CA GLU A 134 -20.46 16.71 -1.21
C GLU A 134 -20.08 16.36 0.23
N LEU A 135 -19.45 15.19 0.44
CA LEU A 135 -19.01 14.74 1.77
C LEU A 135 -17.56 15.15 2.10
N LEU A 136 -16.81 15.70 1.15
CA LEU A 136 -15.43 16.11 1.38
C LEU A 136 -15.25 17.09 2.55
N PRO A 137 -16.15 18.08 2.78
CA PRO A 137 -16.06 18.95 3.97
C PRO A 137 -16.20 18.18 5.29
N LEU A 138 -17.05 17.15 5.33
CA LEU A 138 -17.18 16.29 6.51
C LEU A 138 -15.94 15.42 6.69
N VAL A 139 -15.40 14.88 5.60
CA VAL A 139 -14.13 14.10 5.64
C VAL A 139 -13.01 14.96 6.20
N GLU A 140 -12.88 16.21 5.75
CA GLU A 140 -11.88 17.16 6.28
C GLU A 140 -12.05 17.41 7.76
N LYS A 141 -13.29 17.66 8.21
CA LYS A 141 -13.60 17.79 9.64
C LYS A 141 -13.14 16.57 10.42
N LYS A 142 -13.40 15.36 9.91
CA LYS A 142 -13.00 14.12 10.57
C LYS A 142 -11.48 13.91 10.56
N VAL A 143 -10.80 14.28 9.49
CA VAL A 143 -9.34 14.26 9.41
C VAL A 143 -8.74 15.10 10.55
N LYS A 144 -9.27 16.31 10.78
CA LYS A 144 -8.85 17.21 11.86
C LYS A 144 -9.19 16.65 13.25
N GLU A 145 -10.39 16.08 13.41
CA GLU A 145 -10.90 15.53 14.68
C GLU A 145 -10.08 14.32 15.15
N TYR A 146 -9.75 13.40 14.24
CA TYR A 146 -9.08 12.13 14.54
C TYR A 146 -7.56 12.19 14.39
N ASP A 147 -7.01 13.25 13.82
CA ASP A 147 -5.61 13.33 13.37
C ASP A 147 -5.24 12.17 12.45
N PHE A 148 -6.07 11.91 11.46
CA PHE A 148 -5.89 10.85 10.48
C PHE A 148 -5.48 11.40 9.12
N LYS A 149 -4.97 10.51 8.26
CA LYS A 149 -4.76 10.78 6.83
C LYS A 149 -5.86 10.10 6.03
N VAL A 150 -6.28 10.76 4.96
CA VAL A 150 -7.21 10.20 3.98
C VAL A 150 -6.55 10.23 2.61
N ALA A 151 -6.53 9.08 1.94
CA ALA A 151 -6.06 8.96 0.58
C ALA A 151 -7.24 8.61 -0.33
N ILE A 152 -7.62 9.54 -1.20
CA ILE A 152 -8.74 9.36 -2.13
C ILE A 152 -8.30 8.42 -3.25
N HIS A 153 -9.02 7.31 -3.38
CA HIS A 153 -8.73 6.28 -4.38
C HIS A 153 -9.33 6.65 -5.74
N ILE A 154 -8.51 6.59 -6.79
CA ILE A 154 -8.97 6.76 -8.17
C ILE A 154 -9.49 5.44 -8.74
N HIS A 155 -10.44 5.51 -9.68
CA HIS A 155 -11.13 4.31 -10.20
C HIS A 155 -10.97 4.06 -11.69
N GLY A 156 -10.46 5.03 -12.46
CA GLY A 156 -10.36 4.91 -13.91
C GLY A 156 -11.74 4.98 -14.60
N PRO A 157 -11.85 4.51 -15.85
CA PRO A 157 -12.98 4.84 -16.71
C PRO A 157 -14.33 4.22 -16.29
N ASP A 158 -14.30 3.19 -15.45
CA ASP A 158 -15.50 2.41 -15.12
C ASP A 158 -16.39 3.07 -14.06
N ILE A 159 -15.85 4.01 -13.29
CA ILE A 159 -16.54 4.67 -12.17
C ILE A 159 -16.39 6.18 -12.31
N ALA A 160 -17.51 6.90 -12.35
CA ALA A 160 -17.53 8.33 -12.60
C ALA A 160 -16.90 9.19 -11.48
N ILE A 161 -16.89 8.69 -10.24
CA ILE A 161 -16.30 9.42 -9.12
C ILE A 161 -14.79 9.22 -9.06
N PHE A 162 -14.03 10.30 -9.09
CA PHE A 162 -12.58 10.30 -9.08
C PHE A 162 -11.93 9.41 -10.16
N PRO A 163 -12.24 9.62 -11.45
CA PRO A 163 -11.68 8.79 -12.51
C PRO A 163 -10.18 8.99 -12.69
N HIS A 164 -9.65 10.19 -12.41
CA HIS A 164 -8.24 10.55 -12.60
C HIS A 164 -7.62 11.13 -11.33
N ALA A 165 -6.29 11.04 -11.22
CA ALA A 165 -5.56 11.69 -10.12
C ALA A 165 -5.68 13.23 -10.16
N ALA A 166 -5.74 13.82 -11.37
CA ALA A 166 -5.97 15.26 -11.53
C ALA A 166 -7.34 15.69 -11.00
N ASP A 167 -8.37 14.87 -11.22
CA ASP A 167 -9.71 15.11 -10.71
C ASP A 167 -9.73 15.11 -9.17
N VAL A 168 -9.10 14.13 -8.54
CA VAL A 168 -8.94 14.14 -7.08
C VAL A 168 -8.24 15.42 -6.62
N TRP A 169 -7.13 15.79 -7.28
CA TRP A 169 -6.35 16.97 -6.92
C TRP A 169 -7.19 18.24 -6.94
N GLU A 170 -8.00 18.46 -7.99
CA GLU A 170 -8.87 19.64 -8.08
C GLU A 170 -9.85 19.75 -6.91
N HIS A 171 -10.31 18.62 -6.37
CA HIS A 171 -11.24 18.60 -5.25
C HIS A 171 -10.58 18.71 -3.87
N VAL A 172 -9.30 18.30 -3.74
CA VAL A 172 -8.66 18.25 -2.41
C VAL A 172 -7.55 19.26 -2.20
N LYS A 173 -7.04 19.93 -3.24
CA LYS A 173 -5.88 20.84 -3.16
C LYS A 173 -6.01 22.00 -2.16
N ASN A 174 -7.24 22.37 -1.81
CA ASN A 174 -7.54 23.43 -0.85
C ASN A 174 -8.03 22.91 0.51
N LEU A 175 -8.07 21.59 0.69
CA LEU A 175 -8.43 20.93 1.95
C LEU A 175 -7.19 20.74 2.83
N ASP A 176 -7.39 20.15 4.01
CA ASP A 176 -6.32 19.81 4.94
C ASP A 176 -5.24 18.96 4.25
N GLU A 177 -3.96 19.26 4.46
CA GLU A 177 -2.81 18.58 3.82
C GLU A 177 -2.74 17.06 4.09
N ARG A 178 -3.47 16.56 5.08
CA ARG A 178 -3.60 15.13 5.38
C ARG A 178 -4.56 14.41 4.44
N ILE A 179 -5.24 15.13 3.54
CA ILE A 179 -6.09 14.57 2.49
C ILE A 179 -5.30 14.59 1.17
N GLY A 180 -5.07 13.42 0.60
CA GLY A 180 -4.28 13.29 -0.62
C GLY A 180 -4.82 12.20 -1.54
N ILE A 181 -3.99 11.77 -2.47
CA ILE A 181 -4.34 10.84 -3.54
C ILE A 181 -3.82 9.44 -3.24
N CYS A 182 -4.67 8.43 -3.34
CA CYS A 182 -4.28 7.05 -3.51
C CYS A 182 -4.22 6.77 -5.02
N HIS A 183 -3.04 6.94 -5.61
CA HIS A 183 -2.84 6.80 -7.03
C HIS A 183 -2.73 5.32 -7.42
N ASP A 184 -3.83 4.76 -7.93
CA ASP A 184 -3.82 3.41 -8.51
C ASP A 184 -3.33 3.47 -9.96
N ILE A 185 -2.08 3.04 -10.17
CA ILE A 185 -1.44 3.05 -11.49
C ILE A 185 -2.18 2.13 -12.48
N GLY A 186 -2.78 1.03 -12.00
CA GLY A 186 -3.57 0.14 -12.85
C GLY A 186 -4.80 0.83 -13.43
N HIS A 187 -5.47 1.67 -12.65
CA HIS A 187 -6.56 2.50 -13.14
C HIS A 187 -6.08 3.56 -14.14
N THR A 188 -4.97 4.23 -13.85
CA THR A 188 -4.38 5.23 -14.76
C THR A 188 -4.01 4.62 -16.12
N VAL A 189 -3.39 3.44 -16.14
CA VAL A 189 -3.00 2.76 -17.39
C VAL A 189 -4.22 2.38 -18.25
N ARG A 190 -5.37 2.09 -17.63
CA ARG A 190 -6.60 1.79 -18.38
C ARG A 190 -7.28 3.01 -19.00
N LEU A 191 -6.88 4.20 -18.58
CA LEU A 191 -7.41 5.46 -19.12
C LEU A 191 -6.68 5.91 -20.39
N GLY A 192 -5.48 5.41 -20.65
CA GLY A 192 -4.64 5.74 -21.82
C GLY A 192 -3.58 6.77 -21.49
#